data_88f0efd3887fa1bda9051b8cdb6ac602
#
_entry.id   88f0efd3887fa1bda9051b8cdb6ac602
#
_cell.length_a   1.000
_cell.length_b   1.000
_cell.length_c   1.000
_cell.angle_alpha   90.00
_cell.angle_beta   90.00
_cell.angle_gamma   90.00
#
_symmetry.space_group_name_H-M   'P 1'
#
loop_
_entity.id
_entity.type
_entity.pdbx_description
1 polymer ?
#
loop_
_entity_poly.entity_id
_entity_poly.type
_entity_poly.pdbx_seq_one_letter_code
_entity_poly.pdbx_strand_id
1 'polypeptide(L)'
;MGKKSSEVLQISYEDLVEYLHSNHSVYMQVGHQVYYLTDVNFEAWRAQDTSIRNSKNHFVDCSELVPTVDEFLALPFINGKTIKDVFSHAKFYASMKNEKSE
;
A
#
# COMPACT_ATOMS: atom_id res chain seq x y z
N MET A 1 17.67 -3.81 17.39
CA MET A 1 17.34 -4.10 16.99
C MET A 1 16.47 -3.91 16.42
N GLY A 2 15.94 -3.79 16.18
CA GLY A 2 15.10 -3.68 15.74
C GLY A 2 14.56 -3.50 14.70
N LYS A 3 14.32 -3.25 14.10
CA LYS A 3 13.81 -3.10 13.18
C LYS A 3 12.77 -3.79 12.82
N LYS A 4 11.89 -4.12 13.44
CA LYS A 4 10.74 -4.87 13.14
C LYS A 4 9.76 -4.18 12.31
N SER A 5 9.82 -2.89 12.23
CA SER A 5 8.85 -2.14 11.43
C SER A 5 8.92 -2.51 9.95
N SER A 6 10.02 -3.12 9.52
CA SER A 6 10.13 -3.49 8.12
C SER A 6 9.94 -4.98 7.88
N GLU A 7 9.38 -5.70 8.86
CA GLU A 7 9.11 -7.10 8.65
C GLU A 7 7.85 -7.30 7.84
N VAL A 8 7.85 -8.35 7.02
CA VAL A 8 6.67 -8.67 6.21
C VAL A 8 5.53 -9.12 7.10
N LEU A 9 4.36 -8.58 6.87
CA LEU A 9 3.17 -8.97 7.62
C LEU A 9 2.69 -10.31 7.08
N GLN A 10 2.34 -11.22 7.99
CA GLN A 10 1.85 -12.54 7.60
C GLN A 10 0.33 -12.50 7.64
N ILE A 11 -0.27 -12.03 6.55
CA ILE A 11 -1.70 -11.86 6.50
C ILE A 11 -2.28 -12.52 5.25
N SER A 12 -3.52 -12.99 5.35
CA SER A 12 -4.23 -13.53 4.20
C SER A 12 -4.90 -12.38 3.46
N TYR A 13 -5.52 -12.68 2.33
CA TYR A 13 -6.23 -11.66 1.57
C TYR A 13 -7.39 -11.08 2.41
N GLU A 14 -8.10 -11.94 3.14
CA GLU A 14 -9.18 -11.47 3.99
C GLU A 14 -8.64 -10.62 5.14
N ASP A 15 -7.46 -10.98 5.65
CA ASP A 15 -6.87 -10.20 6.72
C ASP A 15 -6.44 -8.83 6.21
N LEU A 16 -6.09 -8.72 4.93
CA LEU A 16 -5.70 -7.44 4.36
C LEU A 16 -6.87 -6.46 4.43
N VAL A 17 -8.08 -6.92 4.13
CA VAL A 17 -9.25 -6.06 4.17
C VAL A 17 -9.44 -5.53 5.59
N GLU A 18 -9.35 -6.41 6.60
CA GLU A 18 -9.50 -5.97 7.97
C GLU A 18 -8.35 -5.07 8.41
N TYR A 19 -7.15 -5.38 7.95
CA TYR A 19 -5.99 -4.57 8.31
C TYR A 19 -6.15 -3.14 7.80
N LEU A 20 -6.65 -2.99 6.57
CA LEU A 20 -6.85 -1.66 6.02
C LEU A 20 -7.91 -0.90 6.81
N HIS A 21 -9.00 -1.56 7.19
CA HIS A 21 -10.03 -0.90 7.97
C HIS A 21 -9.53 -0.50 9.37
N SER A 22 -8.65 -1.28 9.94
CA SER A 22 -8.18 -1.00 11.29
C SER A 22 -7.02 -0.02 11.35
N ASN A 23 -6.12 -0.09 10.37
CA ASN A 23 -4.88 0.68 10.41
C ASN A 23 -4.83 1.81 9.40
N HIS A 24 -5.73 1.81 8.41
CA HIS A 24 -5.88 2.87 7.42
C HIS A 24 -4.71 3.05 6.48
N SER A 25 -3.68 2.23 6.59
CA SER A 25 -2.57 2.28 5.65
C SER A 25 -1.72 1.03 5.76
N VAL A 26 -1.04 0.69 4.66
CA VAL A 26 -0.09 -0.41 4.65
C VAL A 26 0.80 -0.21 3.43
N TYR A 27 2.02 -0.69 3.49
CA TYR A 27 2.90 -0.67 2.32
C TYR A 27 2.83 -2.02 1.63
N MET A 28 2.80 -2.01 0.30
CA MET A 28 2.74 -3.24 -0.50
C MET A 28 3.89 -3.23 -1.48
N GLN A 29 4.69 -4.28 -1.46
CA GLN A 29 5.81 -4.41 -2.39
C GLN A 29 5.49 -5.49 -3.41
N VAL A 30 5.59 -5.16 -4.68
CA VAL A 30 5.39 -6.10 -5.77
C VAL A 30 6.62 -5.95 -6.66
N GLY A 31 7.47 -6.98 -6.68
CA GLY A 31 8.74 -6.89 -7.40
C GLY A 31 9.60 -5.80 -6.78
N HIS A 32 10.00 -4.85 -7.60
CA HIS A 32 10.82 -3.74 -7.12
C HIS A 32 10.00 -2.50 -6.79
N GLN A 33 8.68 -2.56 -6.98
CA GLN A 33 7.84 -1.40 -6.77
C GLN A 33 7.17 -1.48 -5.41
N VAL A 34 7.18 -0.38 -4.68
CA VAL A 34 6.51 -0.30 -3.38
C VAL A 34 5.40 0.74 -3.47
N TYR A 35 4.21 0.33 -3.07
CA TYR A 35 3.05 1.21 -3.06
C TYR A 35 2.63 1.48 -1.63
N TYR A 36 2.14 2.69 -1.37
CA TYR A 36 1.58 3.05 -0.08
C TYR A 36 0.07 3.08 -0.25
N LEU A 37 -0.61 2.16 0.42
CA LEU A 37 -2.06 2.02 0.31
C LEU A 37 -2.66 2.72 1.51
N THR A 38 -3.49 3.72 1.28
CA THR A 38 -3.99 4.52 2.39
C THR A 38 -5.36 5.11 2.08
N ASP A 39 -6.04 5.61 3.10
CA ASP A 39 -7.29 6.29 2.88
C ASP A 39 -7.08 7.80 3.00
N VAL A 40 -8.08 8.53 2.55
CA VAL A 40 -8.06 9.98 2.62
C VAL A 40 -9.25 10.41 3.46
N ASN A 41 -8.99 10.94 4.64
CA ASN A 41 -10.02 11.43 5.55
C ASN A 41 -11.04 10.35 5.92
N PHE A 42 -10.61 9.08 5.91
CA PHE A 42 -11.48 7.95 6.23
C PHE A 42 -12.66 7.81 5.27
N GLU A 43 -12.57 8.43 4.08
CA GLU A 43 -13.69 8.41 3.14
C GLU A 43 -13.38 7.72 1.81
N ALA A 44 -12.14 7.65 1.44
CA ALA A 44 -11.79 7.06 0.15
C ALA A 44 -10.41 6.44 0.23
N TRP A 45 -10.13 5.51 -0.67
CA TRP A 45 -8.87 4.77 -0.68
C TRP A 45 -8.09 5.07 -1.95
N ARG A 46 -6.79 5.07 -1.85
CA ARG A 46 -5.94 5.27 -2.99
C ARG A 46 -4.59 4.61 -2.76
N ALA A 47 -3.84 4.43 -3.84
CA ALA A 47 -2.47 3.92 -3.77
C ALA A 47 -1.53 5.04 -4.23
N GLN A 48 -0.35 5.09 -3.62
CA GLN A 48 0.66 6.06 -3.99
C GLN A 48 1.94 5.33 -4.34
N ASP A 49 2.70 5.87 -5.28
CA ASP A 49 3.96 5.31 -5.71
C ASP A 49 5.05 5.90 -4.84
N THR A 50 5.70 5.08 -4.04
CA THR A 50 6.68 5.59 -3.08
C THR A 50 8.00 5.97 -3.74
N SER A 51 8.21 5.60 -5.01
CA SER A 51 9.45 5.92 -5.68
C SER A 51 9.44 7.30 -6.31
N ILE A 52 8.28 7.98 -6.32
CA ILE A 52 8.15 9.30 -6.92
C ILE A 52 7.65 10.27 -5.87
N ARG A 53 8.25 11.45 -5.81
CA ARG A 53 7.81 12.48 -4.88
C ARG A 53 7.49 13.75 -5.64
N ASN A 54 6.45 14.45 -5.20
CA ASN A 54 6.08 15.69 -5.86
C ASN A 54 6.88 16.84 -5.26
N SER A 55 6.59 18.06 -5.66
CA SER A 55 7.35 19.22 -5.23
C SER A 55 7.26 19.47 -3.73
N LYS A 56 6.26 18.89 -3.07
CA LYS A 56 6.11 19.03 -1.63
C LYS A 56 6.71 17.83 -0.89
N ASN A 57 7.43 16.98 -1.61
CA ASN A 57 8.07 15.81 -1.04
C ASN A 57 7.10 14.75 -0.54
N HIS A 58 5.90 14.71 -1.12
CA HIS A 58 4.91 13.69 -0.81
C HIS A 58 4.90 12.65 -1.92
N PHE A 59 4.52 11.42 -1.58
CA PHE A 59 4.38 10.37 -2.60
C PHE A 59 3.33 10.80 -3.61
N VAL A 60 3.44 10.29 -4.82
CA VAL A 60 2.54 10.66 -5.90
C VAL A 60 1.46 9.59 -6.05
N ASP A 61 0.20 10.01 -6.18
CA ASP A 61 -0.90 9.09 -6.36
C ASP A 61 -0.73 8.30 -7.64
N CYS A 62 -0.95 7.00 -7.58
CA CYS A 62 -0.88 6.16 -8.77
C CYS A 62 -2.19 5.39 -8.99
N SER A 63 -3.22 5.70 -8.24
CA SER A 63 -4.55 5.15 -8.48
C SER A 63 -5.58 6.24 -8.24
N GLU A 64 -6.80 5.99 -8.72
CA GLU A 64 -7.88 6.92 -8.44
C GLU A 64 -8.39 6.68 -7.03
N LEU A 65 -9.20 7.60 -6.54
CA LEU A 65 -9.81 7.48 -5.23
C LEU A 65 -11.10 6.70 -5.37
N VAL A 66 -11.31 5.73 -4.50
CA VAL A 66 -12.55 4.96 -4.49
C VAL A 66 -13.06 4.87 -3.06
N PRO A 67 -14.37 4.80 -2.87
CA PRO A 67 -14.94 4.92 -1.52
C PRO A 67 -14.84 3.69 -0.63
N THR A 68 -14.60 2.52 -1.19
CA THR A 68 -14.58 1.32 -0.37
C THR A 68 -13.30 0.51 -0.59
N VAL A 69 -12.96 -0.29 0.39
CA VAL A 69 -11.80 -1.16 0.28
C VAL A 69 -12.04 -2.19 -0.83
N ASP A 70 -13.27 -2.69 -0.95
CA ASP A 70 -13.57 -3.67 -1.97
C ASP A 70 -13.30 -3.12 -3.37
N GLU A 71 -13.70 -1.87 -3.61
CA GLU A 71 -13.45 -1.25 -4.90
C GLU A 71 -11.96 -0.99 -5.09
N PHE A 72 -11.27 -0.62 -3.99
CA PHE A 72 -9.85 -0.35 -4.06
C PHE A 72 -9.08 -1.62 -4.45
N LEU A 73 -9.44 -2.76 -3.88
CA LEU A 73 -8.75 -3.99 -4.17
C LEU A 73 -9.01 -4.47 -5.60
N ALA A 74 -10.04 -3.94 -6.24
CA ALA A 74 -10.37 -4.28 -7.62
C ALA A 74 -9.82 -3.30 -8.65
N LEU A 75 -9.10 -2.27 -8.20
CA LEU A 75 -8.54 -1.29 -9.14
C LEU A 75 -7.29 -1.87 -9.83
N PRO A 76 -7.23 -1.81 -11.16
CA PRO A 76 -6.09 -2.38 -11.87
C PRO A 76 -4.96 -1.37 -12.02
N PHE A 77 -4.43 -0.87 -10.90
CA PHE A 77 -3.40 0.16 -10.97
C PHE A 77 -1.98 -0.41 -11.03
N ILE A 78 -1.82 -1.74 -10.94
CA ILE A 78 -0.51 -2.35 -10.93
C ILE A 78 -0.25 -2.92 -12.30
N ASN A 79 0.05 -2.05 -13.26
CA ASN A 79 0.28 -2.45 -14.65
C ASN A 79 -0.88 -3.27 -15.20
N GLY A 80 -2.09 -2.81 -14.90
CA GLY A 80 -3.30 -3.49 -15.38
C GLY A 80 -3.77 -4.61 -14.49
N LYS A 81 -3.11 -4.83 -13.35
CA LYS A 81 -3.49 -5.89 -12.43
C LYS A 81 -3.99 -5.29 -11.12
N THR A 82 -4.86 -6.04 -10.45
CA THR A 82 -5.43 -5.58 -9.19
C THR A 82 -4.60 -6.11 -8.04
N ILE A 83 -4.85 -5.60 -6.84
CA ILE A 83 -4.19 -6.12 -5.65
C ILE A 83 -4.51 -7.60 -5.49
N LYS A 84 -5.75 -8.00 -5.80
CA LYS A 84 -6.11 -9.41 -5.69
C LYS A 84 -5.27 -10.25 -6.65
N ASP A 85 -5.03 -9.74 -7.85
CA ASP A 85 -4.26 -10.47 -8.85
C ASP A 85 -2.82 -10.70 -8.42
N VAL A 86 -2.23 -9.75 -7.72
CA VAL A 86 -0.82 -9.84 -7.35
C VAL A 86 -0.60 -10.28 -5.92
N PHE A 87 -1.67 -10.55 -5.19
CA PHE A 87 -1.56 -10.79 -3.75
C PHE A 87 -0.53 -11.88 -3.41
N SER A 88 -0.54 -12.97 -4.18
CA SER A 88 0.36 -14.07 -3.88
C SER A 88 1.82 -13.73 -4.10
N HIS A 89 2.10 -12.65 -4.84
CA HIS A 89 3.47 -12.23 -5.12
C HIS A 89 3.82 -10.95 -4.36
N ALA A 90 2.89 -10.42 -3.58
CA ALA A 90 3.09 -9.15 -2.89
C ALA A 90 3.52 -9.39 -1.46
N LYS A 91 4.28 -8.43 -0.92
CA LYS A 91 4.65 -8.44 0.48
C LYS A 91 4.11 -7.18 1.10
N PHE A 92 3.61 -7.29 2.31
CA PHE A 92 2.97 -6.18 3.00
C PHE A 92 3.74 -5.81 4.26
N TYR A 93 3.83 -4.51 4.54
CA TYR A 93 4.59 -4.01 5.67
C TYR A 93 3.79 -2.93 6.39
N ALA A 94 3.84 -2.94 7.71
CA ALA A 94 3.17 -1.90 8.49
C ALA A 94 3.85 -0.55 8.25
N SER A 95 5.17 -0.56 8.05
CA SER A 95 5.90 0.63 7.72
C SER A 95 7.17 0.23 7.00
N MET A 96 7.71 1.16 6.19
CA MET A 96 8.95 0.93 5.49
C MET A 96 9.93 1.97 5.94
N LYS A 97 11.05 1.53 6.51
CA LYS A 97 12.02 2.47 6.92
C LYS A 97 12.74 3.01 5.75
N ASN A 98 12.97 4.29 5.76
CA ASN A 98 13.73 4.90 4.71
C ASN A 98 15.16 4.87 5.13
N GLU A 99 15.91 4.01 4.54
CA GLU A 99 17.18 3.82 4.92
C GLU A 99 18.02 4.93 4.83
N LYS A 100 17.81 5.68 3.94
CA LYS A 100 18.62 6.68 3.75
C LYS A 100 18.52 7.62 4.69
N SER A 101 17.61 7.66 5.29
CA SER A 101 17.51 8.69 6.19
C SER A 101 18.36 8.42 7.37
N GLU A 102 18.89 7.85 7.31
CA GLU A 102 19.56 7.76 8.24
C GLU A 102 20.32 8.08 8.36
#